data_b24829b938f8d9d4459d82670a3d4582
#
_entry.id   b24829b938f8d9d4459d82670a3d4582
#
_cell.length_a   1.000
_cell.length_b   1.000
_cell.length_c   1.000
_cell.angle_alpha   90.00
_cell.angle_beta   90.00
_cell.angle_gamma   90.00
#
_symmetry.space_group_name_H-M   'P 1'
#
loop_
_entity.id
_entity.type
_entity.pdbx_description
1 polymer ?
#
loop_
_entity_poly.entity_id
_entity_poly.type
_entity_poly.pdbx_seq_one_letter_code
_entity_poly.pdbx_strand_id
1 'polypeptide(L)'
;MLTPIITNQNLFGKMIVYRNLNIKKKHKGSVIAIGNFDGIHTGHQKVLKEAKQKAKSKKLKFGLVTFEPVPTMFFNKNVKNHRVNSLNQKISFLQKIKLDFLVIINFNKAFSNMSAENFIKKVLYKELKSEYVFISQNFKFGKKRLGNIKILKNFEKKYLYKSIVTIPQKNKNQIVSSSLIRKIIYKGRVQEVKKLLGRPWCVEGEVIRGDQRGRKIGFPTCNIKLNSYTLPKLGVYLVQVKIDNLKKRGIANIGYRPTFNGKSLLLEVNIFGIK
;
A
#
# COMPACT_ATOMS: atom_id res chain seq x y z
N MET A 1 20.99 20.97 -9.41
CA MET A 1 20.62 20.50 -8.06
C MET A 1 19.10 20.38 -8.02
N LEU A 2 18.55 19.17 -8.09
CA LEU A 2 17.11 18.96 -7.98
C LEU A 2 16.81 18.63 -6.51
N THR A 3 16.14 19.54 -5.85
CA THR A 3 15.68 19.42 -4.45
C THR A 3 14.70 18.25 -4.32
N PRO A 4 14.80 17.40 -3.29
CA PRO A 4 13.84 16.35 -3.07
C PRO A 4 12.47 16.96 -2.80
N ILE A 5 11.42 16.41 -3.42
CA ILE A 5 10.04 16.83 -3.28
C ILE A 5 9.65 16.71 -1.80
N ILE A 6 9.72 17.82 -1.08
CA ILE A 6 9.05 18.00 0.20
C ILE A 6 7.59 18.27 -0.13
N THR A 7 6.76 17.24 -0.08
CA THR A 7 5.32 17.42 -0.13
C THR A 7 4.89 18.29 1.03
N ASN A 8 4.29 19.44 0.71
CA ASN A 8 3.70 20.39 1.67
C ASN A 8 2.82 19.63 2.70
N GLN A 9 3.32 19.55 3.94
CA GLN A 9 2.76 18.73 5.04
C GLN A 9 1.57 19.37 5.78
N ASN A 10 0.97 20.47 5.31
CA ASN A 10 0.16 21.31 6.18
C ASN A 10 -1.34 21.44 5.90
N LEU A 11 -1.97 20.56 5.11
CA LEU A 11 -3.41 20.70 4.79
C LEU A 11 -4.34 19.58 5.29
N PHE A 12 -3.81 18.53 5.92
CA PHE A 12 -4.64 17.45 6.50
C PHE A 12 -4.11 17.09 7.88
N GLY A 13 -5.01 16.97 8.89
CA GLY A 13 -4.67 16.64 10.26
C GLY A 13 -3.55 15.59 10.35
N LYS A 14 -2.57 15.85 11.20
CA LYS A 14 -1.26 15.19 11.23
C LYS A 14 -1.37 13.72 11.68
N MET A 15 -1.62 12.78 10.73
CA MET A 15 -1.48 11.34 11.00
C MET A 15 -0.04 11.07 11.45
N ILE A 16 0.12 10.47 12.64
CA ILE A 16 1.44 10.10 13.14
C ILE A 16 1.84 8.75 12.59
N VAL A 17 3.04 8.64 12.02
CA VAL A 17 3.59 7.39 11.50
C VAL A 17 4.63 6.84 12.46
N TYR A 18 4.36 5.65 13.01
CA TYR A 18 5.28 4.89 13.84
C TYR A 18 5.95 3.78 12.99
N ARG A 19 7.27 3.69 13.06
CA ARG A 19 8.06 2.62 12.40
C ARG A 19 8.46 1.50 13.35
N ASN A 20 7.93 1.52 14.56
CA ASN A 20 8.07 0.51 15.60
C ASN A 20 6.78 0.47 16.46
N LEU A 21 6.74 -0.39 17.46
CA LEU A 21 5.59 -0.56 18.35
C LEU A 21 5.58 0.41 19.55
N ASN A 22 6.61 1.25 19.71
CA ASN A 22 6.63 2.25 20.78
C ASN A 22 5.72 3.42 20.43
N ILE A 23 4.43 3.26 20.61
CA ILE A 23 3.42 4.29 20.33
C ILE A 23 3.13 5.15 21.56
N LYS A 24 2.79 6.41 21.33
CA LYS A 24 2.42 7.35 22.39
C LYS A 24 1.20 6.87 23.18
N LYS A 25 1.14 7.12 24.49
CA LYS A 25 0.05 6.72 25.39
C LYS A 25 -1.35 7.10 24.83
N LYS A 26 -1.50 8.29 24.24
CA LYS A 26 -2.74 8.78 23.64
C LYS A 26 -3.28 7.96 22.45
N HIS A 27 -2.49 7.04 21.89
CA HIS A 27 -2.87 6.16 20.79
C HIS A 27 -3.09 4.70 21.24
N LYS A 28 -2.83 4.40 22.52
CA LYS A 28 -3.18 3.12 23.11
C LYS A 28 -4.68 3.08 23.43
N GLY A 29 -5.30 1.89 23.50
CA GLY A 29 -6.73 1.76 23.71
C GLY A 29 -7.57 2.18 22.49
N SER A 30 -7.09 1.90 21.29
CA SER A 30 -7.68 2.41 20.05
C SER A 30 -8.45 1.34 19.27
N VAL A 31 -9.20 1.81 18.28
CA VAL A 31 -9.70 0.96 17.18
C VAL A 31 -8.60 0.80 16.16
N ILE A 32 -8.23 -0.43 15.85
CA ILE A 32 -7.11 -0.77 14.95
C ILE A 32 -7.62 -1.56 13.75
N ALA A 33 -7.27 -1.15 12.54
CA ALA A 33 -7.37 -1.99 11.36
C ALA A 33 -6.01 -2.65 11.08
N ILE A 34 -5.99 -3.97 10.77
CA ILE A 34 -4.73 -4.70 10.54
C ILE A 34 -4.74 -5.38 9.18
N GLY A 35 -3.65 -5.22 8.43
CA GLY A 35 -3.47 -5.89 7.14
C GLY A 35 -2.31 -5.31 6.32
N ASN A 36 -2.04 -5.91 5.18
CA ASN A 36 -1.02 -5.39 4.25
C ASN A 36 -1.44 -4.09 3.57
N PHE A 37 -2.73 -3.91 3.36
CA PHE A 37 -3.32 -2.74 2.70
C PHE A 37 -2.61 -2.35 1.40
N ASP A 38 -2.15 -3.36 0.64
CA ASP A 38 -1.51 -3.12 -0.65
C ASP A 38 -2.57 -2.70 -1.68
N GLY A 39 -2.38 -1.52 -2.27
CA GLY A 39 -3.32 -0.89 -3.18
C GLY A 39 -4.44 -0.09 -2.52
N ILE A 40 -4.75 -0.27 -1.23
CA ILE A 40 -5.92 0.34 -0.56
C ILE A 40 -7.16 0.32 -1.46
N HIS A 41 -7.47 -0.88 -1.98
CA HIS A 41 -8.62 -1.13 -2.86
C HIS A 41 -9.96 -0.97 -2.12
N THR A 42 -11.06 -0.97 -2.85
CA THR A 42 -12.40 -0.73 -2.29
C THR A 42 -12.75 -1.66 -1.12
N GLY A 43 -12.28 -2.92 -1.14
CA GLY A 43 -12.41 -3.83 0.01
C GLY A 43 -11.63 -3.36 1.25
N HIS A 44 -10.41 -2.84 1.08
CA HIS A 44 -9.67 -2.22 2.18
C HIS A 44 -10.35 -0.95 2.68
N GLN A 45 -10.85 -0.11 1.76
CA GLN A 45 -11.57 1.13 2.12
C GLN A 45 -12.82 0.83 2.95
N LYS A 46 -13.53 -0.28 2.69
CA LYS A 46 -14.66 -0.74 3.50
C LYS A 46 -14.23 -1.07 4.93
N VAL A 47 -13.16 -1.86 5.12
CA VAL A 47 -12.58 -2.14 6.45
C VAL A 47 -12.27 -0.85 7.20
N LEU A 48 -11.59 0.09 6.53
CA LEU A 48 -11.20 1.36 7.12
C LEU A 48 -12.39 2.25 7.46
N LYS A 49 -13.43 2.25 6.62
CA LYS A 49 -14.68 2.99 6.88
C LYS A 49 -15.39 2.45 8.12
N GLU A 50 -15.56 1.14 8.23
CA GLU A 50 -16.21 0.48 9.37
C GLU A 50 -15.42 0.71 10.67
N ALA A 51 -14.08 0.56 10.62
CA ALA A 51 -13.20 0.83 11.76
C ALA A 51 -13.30 2.29 12.22
N LYS A 52 -13.29 3.24 11.28
CA LYS A 52 -13.44 4.68 11.58
C LYS A 52 -14.79 5.00 12.21
N GLN A 53 -15.88 4.40 11.71
CA GLN A 53 -17.21 4.56 12.28
C GLN A 53 -17.25 4.04 13.72
N LYS A 54 -16.66 2.86 14.00
CA LYS A 54 -16.54 2.30 15.34
C LYS A 54 -15.74 3.22 16.26
N ALA A 55 -14.60 3.75 15.79
CA ALA A 55 -13.79 4.69 16.56
C ALA A 55 -14.58 5.95 16.95
N LYS A 56 -15.32 6.51 15.99
CA LYS A 56 -16.18 7.69 16.23
C LYS A 56 -17.26 7.37 17.27
N SER A 57 -17.97 6.25 17.14
CA SER A 57 -19.07 5.85 18.06
C SER A 57 -18.57 5.57 19.48
N LYS A 58 -17.31 5.15 19.63
CA LYS A 58 -16.71 4.87 20.94
C LYS A 58 -15.83 6.00 21.47
N LYS A 59 -15.72 7.12 20.73
CA LYS A 59 -14.83 8.25 21.05
C LYS A 59 -13.36 7.83 21.22
N LEU A 60 -12.94 6.81 20.45
CA LEU A 60 -11.58 6.26 20.47
C LEU A 60 -10.75 6.77 19.30
N LYS A 61 -9.43 6.66 19.42
CA LYS A 61 -8.52 6.90 18.31
C LYS A 61 -8.60 5.79 17.27
N PHE A 62 -8.35 6.14 16.01
CA PHE A 62 -8.36 5.21 14.89
C PHE A 62 -6.95 5.03 14.32
N GLY A 63 -6.41 3.83 14.41
CA GLY A 63 -5.11 3.46 13.90
C GLY A 63 -5.15 2.35 12.85
N LEU A 64 -4.05 2.21 12.12
CA LEU A 64 -3.83 1.12 11.19
C LEU A 64 -2.47 0.49 11.46
N VAL A 65 -2.41 -0.85 11.41
CA VAL A 65 -1.17 -1.63 11.47
C VAL A 65 -0.92 -2.27 10.11
N THR A 66 0.25 -2.03 9.54
CA THR A 66 0.72 -2.64 8.29
C THR A 66 2.16 -3.12 8.43
N PHE A 67 2.64 -3.84 7.44
CA PHE A 67 3.93 -4.53 7.46
C PHE A 67 4.83 -4.06 6.32
N GLU A 68 6.12 -3.88 6.60
CA GLU A 68 7.13 -3.48 5.64
C GLU A 68 8.45 -4.23 5.89
N PRO A 69 9.04 -4.94 4.90
CA PRO A 69 8.47 -5.22 3.59
C PRO A 69 7.16 -6.01 3.65
N VAL A 70 6.41 -6.02 2.55
CA VAL A 70 5.21 -6.87 2.44
C VAL A 70 5.62 -8.33 2.64
N PRO A 71 4.92 -9.13 3.48
CA PRO A 71 5.32 -10.50 3.80
C PRO A 71 5.67 -11.37 2.59
N THR A 72 4.92 -11.26 1.49
CA THR A 72 5.22 -12.01 0.25
C THR A 72 6.61 -11.68 -0.31
N MET A 73 7.01 -10.41 -0.25
CA MET A 73 8.34 -9.99 -0.74
C MET A 73 9.46 -10.38 0.24
N PHE A 74 9.16 -10.49 1.53
CA PHE A 74 10.11 -10.97 2.52
C PHE A 74 10.41 -12.45 2.34
N PHE A 75 9.38 -13.30 2.18
CA PHE A 75 9.56 -14.74 2.03
C PHE A 75 10.08 -15.16 0.65
N ASN A 76 9.77 -14.41 -0.39
CA ASN A 76 10.21 -14.70 -1.75
C ASN A 76 11.04 -13.56 -2.32
N LYS A 77 12.36 -13.67 -2.17
CA LYS A 77 13.33 -12.67 -2.65
C LYS A 77 13.31 -12.48 -4.18
N ASN A 78 12.81 -13.46 -4.92
CA ASN A 78 12.67 -13.39 -6.37
C ASN A 78 11.49 -12.52 -6.81
N VAL A 79 10.54 -12.26 -5.90
CA VAL A 79 9.38 -11.39 -6.17
C VAL A 79 9.77 -9.93 -5.92
N LYS A 80 10.50 -9.34 -6.87
CA LYS A 80 10.92 -7.92 -6.79
C LYS A 80 9.76 -6.96 -7.04
N ASN A 81 8.90 -7.26 -8.01
CA ASN A 81 7.84 -6.39 -8.51
C ASN A 81 6.45 -6.90 -8.07
N HIS A 82 6.00 -6.49 -6.90
CA HIS A 82 4.78 -7.05 -6.29
C HIS A 82 3.77 -6.00 -5.82
N ARG A 83 4.21 -4.77 -5.55
CA ARG A 83 3.33 -3.78 -4.92
C ARG A 83 2.33 -3.20 -5.91
N VAL A 84 1.09 -3.03 -5.48
CA VAL A 84 0.10 -2.25 -6.23
C VAL A 84 0.39 -0.76 -6.09
N ASN A 85 0.90 -0.34 -4.93
CA ASN A 85 1.34 1.05 -4.69
C ASN A 85 2.58 1.10 -3.77
N SER A 86 3.36 2.17 -3.88
CA SER A 86 4.51 2.41 -3.00
C SER A 86 4.08 2.62 -1.54
N LEU A 87 5.05 2.57 -0.61
CA LEU A 87 4.79 2.92 0.79
C LEU A 87 4.38 4.39 0.93
N ASN A 88 5.00 5.29 0.19
CA ASN A 88 4.67 6.72 0.21
C ASN A 88 3.24 6.97 -0.27
N GLN A 89 2.85 6.35 -1.38
CA GLN A 89 1.47 6.39 -1.86
C GLN A 89 0.48 5.82 -0.82
N LYS A 90 0.82 4.70 -0.18
CA LYS A 90 0.00 4.13 0.89
C LYS A 90 -0.20 5.13 2.02
N ILE A 91 0.87 5.75 2.52
CA ILE A 91 0.82 6.77 3.57
C ILE A 91 -0.06 7.94 3.13
N SER A 92 0.15 8.48 1.92
CA SER A 92 -0.64 9.59 1.37
C SER A 92 -2.14 9.26 1.27
N PHE A 93 -2.50 8.05 0.83
CA PHE A 93 -3.91 7.62 0.79
C PHE A 93 -4.52 7.48 2.18
N LEU A 94 -3.77 6.96 3.15
CA LEU A 94 -4.23 6.81 4.53
C LEU A 94 -4.42 8.15 5.22
N GLN A 95 -3.57 9.14 4.94
CA GLN A 95 -3.76 10.52 5.41
C GLN A 95 -5.10 11.10 4.96
N LYS A 96 -5.49 10.88 3.68
CA LYS A 96 -6.79 11.32 3.16
C LYS A 96 -7.98 10.67 3.87
N ILE A 97 -7.83 9.46 4.39
CA ILE A 97 -8.84 8.77 5.19
C ILE A 97 -8.96 9.36 6.60
N LYS A 98 -8.00 10.20 7.01
CA LYS A 98 -7.93 10.83 8.34
C LYS A 98 -7.81 9.81 9.47
N LEU A 99 -6.80 8.91 9.37
CA LEU A 99 -6.34 8.11 10.49
C LEU A 99 -5.64 9.03 11.52
N ASP A 100 -5.76 8.69 12.81
CA ASP A 100 -4.97 9.35 13.85
C ASP A 100 -3.50 8.90 13.80
N PHE A 101 -3.26 7.60 13.52
CA PHE A 101 -1.90 7.06 13.42
C PHE A 101 -1.80 5.81 12.55
N LEU A 102 -0.58 5.58 12.07
CA LEU A 102 -0.18 4.41 11.29
C LEU A 102 1.01 3.75 11.97
N VAL A 103 0.95 2.44 12.20
CA VAL A 103 2.08 1.62 12.67
C VAL A 103 2.58 0.77 11.51
N ILE A 104 3.83 0.95 11.14
CA ILE A 104 4.52 0.16 10.12
C ILE A 104 5.47 -0.78 10.84
N ILE A 105 5.07 -2.05 10.95
CA ILE A 105 5.90 -3.07 11.59
C ILE A 105 6.97 -3.53 10.60
N ASN A 106 8.22 -3.51 11.03
CA ASN A 106 9.32 -4.12 10.28
C ASN A 106 9.13 -5.65 10.24
N PHE A 107 8.79 -6.16 9.03
CA PHE A 107 8.58 -7.58 8.82
C PHE A 107 9.90 -8.27 8.53
N ASN A 108 10.53 -8.76 9.58
CA ASN A 108 11.82 -9.44 9.58
C ASN A 108 11.70 -10.90 10.01
N LYS A 109 12.83 -11.63 10.08
CA LYS A 109 12.88 -13.05 10.47
C LYS A 109 12.32 -13.27 11.89
N ALA A 110 12.65 -12.41 12.84
CA ALA A 110 12.14 -12.50 14.22
C ALA A 110 10.63 -12.35 14.26
N PHE A 111 10.08 -11.32 13.58
CA PHE A 111 8.64 -11.09 13.51
C PHE A 111 7.90 -12.21 12.74
N SER A 112 8.48 -12.72 11.66
CA SER A 112 7.90 -13.81 10.87
C SER A 112 7.81 -15.15 11.64
N ASN A 113 8.65 -15.35 12.64
CA ASN A 113 8.65 -16.53 13.52
C ASN A 113 7.74 -16.38 14.75
N MET A 114 7.13 -15.21 14.96
CA MET A 114 6.25 -14.96 16.09
C MET A 114 4.97 -15.81 15.96
N SER A 115 4.61 -16.55 17.02
CA SER A 115 3.35 -17.32 17.04
C SER A 115 2.12 -16.39 16.99
N ALA A 116 0.97 -16.95 16.62
CA ALA A 116 -0.28 -16.19 16.60
C ALA A 116 -0.64 -15.64 17.98
N GLU A 117 -0.51 -16.43 19.04
CA GLU A 117 -0.77 -15.97 20.41
C GLU A 117 0.21 -14.87 20.82
N ASN A 118 1.51 -15.02 20.53
CA ASN A 118 2.49 -13.98 20.85
C ASN A 118 2.25 -12.67 20.10
N PHE A 119 1.76 -12.73 18.86
CA PHE A 119 1.33 -11.53 18.12
C PHE A 119 0.19 -10.84 18.86
N ILE A 120 -0.84 -11.56 19.28
CA ILE A 120 -1.96 -11.01 20.04
C ILE A 120 -1.47 -10.44 21.37
N LYS A 121 -0.72 -11.23 22.17
CA LYS A 121 -0.20 -10.81 23.48
C LYS A 121 0.71 -9.59 23.40
N LYS A 122 1.73 -9.63 22.53
CA LYS A 122 2.75 -8.57 22.45
C LYS A 122 2.21 -7.35 21.71
N VAL A 123 1.64 -7.53 20.49
CA VAL A 123 1.27 -6.41 19.62
C VAL A 123 -0.09 -5.83 20.02
N LEU A 124 -1.14 -6.64 20.05
CA LEU A 124 -2.50 -6.11 20.26
C LEU A 124 -2.74 -5.70 21.71
N TYR A 125 -2.31 -6.55 22.68
CA TYR A 125 -2.58 -6.33 24.09
C TYR A 125 -1.55 -5.41 24.75
N LYS A 126 -0.25 -5.79 24.77
CA LYS A 126 0.75 -5.04 25.52
C LYS A 126 1.06 -3.67 24.90
N GLU A 127 1.37 -3.64 23.59
CA GLU A 127 1.85 -2.43 22.94
C GLU A 127 0.72 -1.49 22.54
N LEU A 128 -0.28 -2.00 21.81
CA LEU A 128 -1.37 -1.19 21.27
C LEU A 128 -2.51 -1.01 22.28
N LYS A 129 -2.68 -1.95 23.22
CA LYS A 129 -3.86 -2.02 24.11
C LYS A 129 -5.16 -1.88 23.31
N SER A 130 -5.22 -2.58 22.17
CA SER A 130 -6.33 -2.44 21.23
C SER A 130 -7.68 -2.80 21.88
N GLU A 131 -8.71 -1.95 21.75
CA GLU A 131 -10.06 -2.29 22.17
C GLU A 131 -10.85 -2.98 21.07
N TYR A 132 -10.69 -2.53 19.82
CA TYR A 132 -11.34 -3.13 18.65
C TYR A 132 -10.31 -3.40 17.56
N VAL A 133 -10.36 -4.61 17.00
CA VAL A 133 -9.45 -5.05 15.93
C VAL A 133 -10.25 -5.40 14.69
N PHE A 134 -10.13 -4.58 13.64
CA PHE A 134 -10.76 -4.79 12.35
C PHE A 134 -9.85 -5.54 11.40
N ILE A 135 -10.36 -6.61 10.81
CA ILE A 135 -9.64 -7.46 9.87
C ILE A 135 -10.53 -7.85 8.68
N SER A 136 -9.91 -8.22 7.57
CA SER A 136 -10.62 -8.86 6.46
C SER A 136 -10.87 -10.35 6.75
N GLN A 137 -11.88 -10.94 6.12
CA GLN A 137 -12.25 -12.35 6.29
C GLN A 137 -11.09 -13.33 6.03
N ASN A 138 -10.19 -13.00 5.10
CA ASN A 138 -9.05 -13.85 4.73
C ASN A 138 -7.77 -13.49 5.48
N PHE A 139 -7.85 -12.72 6.57
CA PHE A 139 -6.70 -12.32 7.33
C PHE A 139 -6.00 -13.52 7.98
N LYS A 140 -4.70 -13.64 7.74
CA LYS A 140 -3.81 -14.64 8.33
C LYS A 140 -2.60 -13.97 8.94
N PHE A 141 -2.15 -14.43 10.11
CA PHE A 141 -1.03 -13.84 10.83
C PHE A 141 -0.24 -14.91 11.59
N GLY A 142 0.87 -14.50 12.22
CA GLY A 142 1.73 -15.38 12.97
C GLY A 142 2.55 -16.36 12.11
N LYS A 143 3.42 -17.11 12.76
CA LYS A 143 4.31 -18.08 12.11
C LYS A 143 3.53 -19.03 11.22
N LYS A 144 4.04 -19.26 10.00
CA LYS A 144 3.40 -20.13 8.98
C LYS A 144 1.93 -19.78 8.68
N ARG A 145 1.48 -18.53 8.99
CA ARG A 145 0.09 -18.06 8.78
C ARG A 145 -0.96 -18.88 9.55
N LEU A 146 -0.58 -19.50 10.67
CA LEU A 146 -1.49 -20.31 11.49
C LEU A 146 -2.56 -19.48 12.20
N GLY A 147 -2.28 -18.20 12.49
CA GLY A 147 -3.27 -17.25 13.02
C GLY A 147 -4.38 -16.95 12.03
N ASN A 148 -5.61 -16.93 12.50
CA ASN A 148 -6.82 -16.68 11.74
C ASN A 148 -7.90 -16.04 12.62
N ILE A 149 -9.09 -15.82 12.06
CA ILE A 149 -10.25 -15.21 12.75
C ILE A 149 -10.66 -16.02 14.00
N LYS A 150 -10.66 -17.35 13.91
CA LYS A 150 -11.04 -18.23 15.03
C LYS A 150 -10.10 -18.02 16.22
N ILE A 151 -8.79 -18.00 15.96
CA ILE A 151 -7.79 -17.74 16.99
C ILE A 151 -7.95 -16.34 17.59
N LEU A 152 -8.15 -15.30 16.76
CA LEU A 152 -8.42 -13.95 17.29
C LEU A 152 -9.62 -13.95 18.25
N LYS A 153 -10.73 -14.55 17.84
CA LYS A 153 -11.95 -14.62 18.67
C LYS A 153 -11.73 -15.37 19.99
N ASN A 154 -11.01 -16.49 19.96
CA ASN A 154 -10.75 -17.29 21.15
C ASN A 154 -9.96 -16.52 22.24
N PHE A 155 -9.13 -15.55 21.82
CA PHE A 155 -8.33 -14.76 22.74
C PHE A 155 -8.95 -13.41 23.15
N GLU A 156 -10.18 -13.08 22.70
CA GLU A 156 -10.83 -11.79 23.00
C GLU A 156 -10.97 -11.54 24.50
N LYS A 157 -11.48 -12.53 25.24
CA LYS A 157 -11.66 -12.42 26.70
C LYS A 157 -10.32 -12.32 27.44
N LYS A 158 -9.33 -13.16 27.06
CA LYS A 158 -8.00 -13.20 27.71
C LYS A 158 -7.24 -11.90 27.53
N TYR A 159 -7.34 -11.25 26.37
CA TYR A 159 -6.56 -10.05 26.03
C TYR A 159 -7.41 -8.80 25.84
N LEU A 160 -8.65 -8.79 26.35
CA LEU A 160 -9.53 -7.64 26.51
C LEU A 160 -9.73 -6.80 25.24
N TYR A 161 -9.95 -7.45 24.09
CA TYR A 161 -10.31 -6.77 22.85
C TYR A 161 -11.51 -7.42 22.16
N LYS A 162 -12.07 -6.77 21.16
CA LYS A 162 -13.11 -7.33 20.28
C LYS A 162 -12.62 -7.33 18.83
N SER A 163 -12.65 -8.49 18.17
CA SER A 163 -12.33 -8.61 16.75
C SER A 163 -13.58 -8.46 15.89
N ILE A 164 -13.50 -7.65 14.85
CA ILE A 164 -14.58 -7.39 13.90
C ILE A 164 -14.09 -7.77 12.50
N VAL A 165 -14.85 -8.65 11.86
CA VAL A 165 -14.54 -9.13 10.52
C VAL A 165 -15.40 -8.39 9.51
N THR A 166 -14.76 -7.63 8.63
CA THR A 166 -15.47 -6.96 7.54
C THR A 166 -15.79 -7.94 6.41
N ILE A 167 -17.05 -7.95 5.98
CA ILE A 167 -17.49 -8.75 4.84
C ILE A 167 -16.80 -8.26 3.55
N PRO A 168 -16.21 -9.17 2.74
CA PRO A 168 -15.48 -8.78 1.54
C PRO A 168 -16.33 -7.99 0.55
N GLN A 169 -15.73 -6.97 -0.05
CA GLN A 169 -16.32 -6.25 -1.16
C GLN A 169 -16.24 -7.09 -2.43
N LYS A 170 -17.33 -7.23 -3.16
CA LYS A 170 -17.39 -7.89 -4.46
C LYS A 170 -17.53 -6.87 -5.59
N ASN A 171 -16.96 -7.19 -6.74
CA ASN A 171 -17.19 -6.52 -8.02
C ASN A 171 -17.45 -7.59 -9.08
N LYS A 172 -18.60 -7.56 -9.75
CA LYS A 172 -19.03 -8.59 -10.69
C LYS A 172 -18.82 -10.02 -10.15
N ASN A 173 -19.34 -10.30 -8.96
CA ASN A 173 -19.23 -11.59 -8.26
C ASN A 173 -17.81 -12.03 -7.84
N GLN A 174 -16.76 -11.26 -8.12
CA GLN A 174 -15.41 -11.55 -7.68
C GLN A 174 -15.04 -10.70 -6.46
N ILE A 175 -14.38 -11.33 -5.47
CA ILE A 175 -13.87 -10.61 -4.29
C ILE A 175 -12.76 -9.67 -4.71
N VAL A 176 -12.90 -8.38 -4.36
CA VAL A 176 -11.87 -7.38 -4.59
C VAL A 176 -10.67 -7.65 -3.69
N SER A 177 -9.51 -7.90 -4.30
CA SER A 177 -8.27 -8.21 -3.58
C SER A 177 -7.04 -7.66 -4.31
N SER A 178 -5.94 -7.47 -3.57
CA SER A 178 -4.66 -7.07 -4.17
C SER A 178 -4.17 -8.08 -5.22
N SER A 179 -4.46 -9.38 -5.05
CA SER A 179 -4.10 -10.42 -6.02
C SER A 179 -4.88 -10.29 -7.32
N LEU A 180 -6.19 -10.01 -7.24
CA LEU A 180 -7.01 -9.74 -8.44
C LEU A 180 -6.48 -8.50 -9.17
N ILE A 181 -6.18 -7.43 -8.45
CA ILE A 181 -5.65 -6.19 -9.02
C ILE A 181 -4.33 -6.44 -9.74
N ARG A 182 -3.38 -7.17 -9.11
CA ARG A 182 -2.11 -7.53 -9.75
C ARG A 182 -2.33 -8.33 -11.04
N LYS A 183 -3.23 -9.32 -11.00
CA LYS A 183 -3.58 -10.12 -12.20
C LYS A 183 -4.07 -9.25 -13.36
N ILE A 184 -4.89 -8.22 -13.08
CA ILE A 184 -5.42 -7.30 -14.10
C ILE A 184 -4.30 -6.38 -14.61
N ILE A 185 -3.43 -5.87 -13.72
CA ILE A 185 -2.25 -5.07 -14.11
C ILE A 185 -1.33 -5.89 -15.03
N TYR A 186 -0.98 -7.12 -14.67
CA TYR A 186 -0.14 -8.01 -15.50
C TYR A 186 -0.70 -8.23 -16.91
N LYS A 187 -2.02 -8.22 -17.06
CA LYS A 187 -2.68 -8.31 -18.36
C LYS A 187 -2.70 -6.99 -19.16
N GLY A 188 -2.14 -5.91 -18.61
CA GLY A 188 -2.16 -4.57 -19.22
C GLY A 188 -3.52 -3.85 -19.15
N ARG A 189 -4.52 -4.43 -18.47
CA ARG A 189 -5.89 -3.90 -18.38
C ARG A 189 -6.01 -2.85 -17.27
N VAL A 190 -5.09 -1.88 -17.26
CA VAL A 190 -4.92 -0.91 -16.16
C VAL A 190 -6.14 -0.01 -15.92
N GLN A 191 -6.96 0.23 -16.95
CA GLN A 191 -8.20 1.01 -16.80
C GLN A 191 -9.22 0.31 -15.90
N GLU A 192 -9.29 -1.03 -15.93
CA GLU A 192 -10.22 -1.79 -15.10
C GLU A 192 -9.85 -1.74 -13.62
N VAL A 193 -8.57 -1.56 -13.33
CA VAL A 193 -8.07 -1.41 -11.96
C VAL A 193 -8.69 -0.20 -11.26
N LYS A 194 -9.06 0.86 -12.01
CA LYS A 194 -9.75 2.04 -11.47
C LYS A 194 -11.02 1.67 -10.69
N LYS A 195 -11.82 0.72 -11.21
CA LYS A 195 -13.06 0.27 -10.53
C LYS A 195 -12.78 -0.44 -9.21
N LEU A 196 -11.68 -1.18 -9.12
CA LEU A 196 -11.30 -1.93 -7.93
C LEU A 196 -10.59 -1.06 -6.88
N LEU A 197 -9.84 -0.05 -7.32
CA LEU A 197 -9.15 0.90 -6.43
C LEU A 197 -10.03 2.08 -6.01
N GLY A 198 -11.12 2.37 -6.75
CA GLY A 198 -11.89 3.61 -6.61
C GLY A 198 -11.15 4.85 -7.11
N ARG A 199 -10.01 4.67 -7.79
CA ARG A 199 -9.16 5.72 -8.37
C ARG A 199 -8.28 5.14 -9.48
N PRO A 200 -7.70 5.97 -10.36
CA PRO A 200 -6.69 5.49 -11.31
C PRO A 200 -5.51 4.82 -10.58
N TRP A 201 -5.02 3.73 -11.15
CA TRP A 201 -3.74 3.18 -10.73
C TRP A 201 -2.63 4.11 -11.18
N CYS A 202 -1.67 4.38 -10.31
CA CYS A 202 -0.53 5.24 -10.62
C CYS A 202 0.76 4.67 -10.05
N VAL A 203 1.85 5.01 -10.69
CA VAL A 203 3.22 4.76 -10.23
C VAL A 203 3.91 6.11 -10.01
N GLU A 204 4.86 6.13 -9.12
CA GLU A 204 5.73 7.28 -8.85
C GLU A 204 7.18 6.81 -8.80
N GLY A 205 8.10 7.64 -9.19
CA GLY A 205 9.51 7.35 -9.16
C GLY A 205 10.35 8.55 -9.55
N GLU A 206 11.63 8.46 -9.28
CA GLU A 206 12.58 9.47 -9.70
C GLU A 206 12.79 9.41 -11.20
N VAL A 207 12.90 10.58 -11.82
CA VAL A 207 13.33 10.69 -13.21
C VAL A 207 14.83 10.45 -13.27
N ILE A 208 15.23 9.43 -14.01
CA ILE A 208 16.64 9.11 -14.24
C ILE A 208 17.08 9.58 -15.63
N ARG A 209 18.32 9.96 -15.73
CA ARG A 209 18.92 10.36 -17.02
C ARG A 209 18.94 9.15 -17.98
N GLY A 210 18.47 9.34 -19.19
CA GLY A 210 18.56 8.38 -20.30
C GLY A 210 19.49 8.88 -21.39
N ASP A 211 19.56 8.16 -22.54
CA ASP A 211 20.41 8.53 -23.69
C ASP A 211 19.89 9.75 -24.48
N GLN A 212 18.73 10.30 -24.06
CA GLN A 212 18.13 11.49 -24.69
C GLN A 212 17.85 11.32 -26.21
N ARG A 213 17.73 10.08 -26.73
CA ARG A 213 17.45 9.82 -28.16
C ARG A 213 16.17 10.48 -28.62
N GLY A 214 15.10 10.41 -27.82
CA GLY A 214 13.82 11.06 -28.12
C GLY A 214 13.95 12.58 -28.26
N ARG A 215 14.84 13.22 -27.50
CA ARG A 215 15.08 14.67 -27.61
C ARG A 215 15.63 15.06 -28.99
N LYS A 216 16.51 14.22 -29.57
CA LYS A 216 17.12 14.47 -30.90
C LYS A 216 16.09 14.43 -32.02
N ILE A 217 14.99 13.71 -31.86
CA ILE A 217 13.92 13.57 -32.85
C ILE A 217 12.64 14.35 -32.46
N GLY A 218 12.74 15.31 -31.51
CA GLY A 218 11.63 16.19 -31.16
C GLY A 218 10.62 15.61 -30.14
N PHE A 219 10.85 14.36 -29.61
CA PHE A 219 9.99 13.71 -28.63
C PHE A 219 10.75 13.40 -27.34
N PRO A 220 11.04 14.41 -26.50
CA PRO A 220 11.76 14.18 -25.25
C PRO A 220 10.99 13.24 -24.33
N THR A 221 11.70 12.28 -23.74
CA THR A 221 11.13 11.33 -22.78
C THR A 221 11.83 11.41 -21.45
N CYS A 222 11.10 11.25 -20.35
CA CYS A 222 11.67 11.00 -19.03
C CYS A 222 11.61 9.50 -18.71
N ASN A 223 12.66 8.99 -18.07
CA ASN A 223 12.78 7.61 -17.67
C ASN A 223 12.49 7.46 -16.18
N ILE A 224 11.62 6.51 -15.80
CA ILE A 224 11.27 6.25 -14.42
C ILE A 224 11.52 4.77 -14.11
N LYS A 225 12.22 4.50 -13.02
CA LYS A 225 12.39 3.13 -12.52
C LYS A 225 11.10 2.64 -11.85
N LEU A 226 10.59 1.49 -12.29
CA LEU A 226 9.41 0.85 -11.70
C LEU A 226 9.80 -0.10 -10.55
N ASN A 227 10.53 0.42 -9.57
CA ASN A 227 11.01 -0.37 -8.45
C ASN A 227 9.83 -0.91 -7.63
N SER A 228 9.80 -2.21 -7.41
CA SER A 228 8.85 -2.94 -6.57
C SER A 228 7.37 -2.90 -6.99
N TYR A 229 6.96 -2.07 -7.96
CA TYR A 229 5.59 -2.10 -8.47
C TYR A 229 5.28 -3.37 -9.26
N THR A 230 4.04 -3.83 -9.15
CA THR A 230 3.49 -4.80 -10.11
C THR A 230 3.61 -4.22 -11.51
N LEU A 231 4.24 -4.97 -12.41
CA LEU A 231 4.48 -4.51 -13.76
C LEU A 231 3.26 -4.82 -14.64
N PRO A 232 2.75 -3.85 -15.41
CA PRO A 232 1.78 -4.14 -16.45
C PRO A 232 2.46 -4.85 -17.64
N LYS A 233 1.66 -5.39 -18.55
CA LYS A 233 2.16 -5.97 -19.80
C LYS A 233 3.04 -4.92 -20.51
N LEU A 234 4.15 -5.36 -21.10
CA LEU A 234 4.99 -4.49 -21.91
C LEU A 234 4.18 -3.86 -23.04
N GLY A 235 4.46 -2.60 -23.34
CA GLY A 235 3.75 -1.86 -24.38
C GLY A 235 3.54 -0.40 -24.05
N VAL A 236 2.70 0.25 -24.86
CA VAL A 236 2.46 1.70 -24.83
C VAL A 236 1.10 1.99 -24.16
N TYR A 237 1.09 3.00 -23.28
CA TYR A 237 -0.06 3.38 -22.49
C TYR A 237 -0.29 4.89 -22.60
N LEU A 238 -1.54 5.31 -22.80
CA LEU A 238 -1.93 6.69 -22.55
C LEU A 238 -1.93 6.95 -21.04
N VAL A 239 -1.27 8.02 -20.62
CA VAL A 239 -1.08 8.35 -19.22
C VAL A 239 -1.44 9.77 -18.90
N GLN A 240 -1.83 10.00 -17.64
CA GLN A 240 -1.87 11.31 -17.03
C GLN A 240 -0.64 11.46 -16.14
N VAL A 241 0.17 12.46 -16.41
CA VAL A 241 1.38 12.77 -15.64
C VAL A 241 1.09 13.92 -14.68
N LYS A 242 1.49 13.78 -13.44
CA LYS A 242 1.45 14.84 -12.44
C LYS A 242 2.87 15.24 -12.10
N ILE A 243 3.22 16.50 -12.33
CA ILE A 243 4.47 17.13 -11.95
C ILE A 243 4.10 18.30 -11.07
N ASP A 244 4.46 18.26 -9.80
CA ASP A 244 4.04 19.22 -8.78
C ASP A 244 2.51 19.43 -8.80
N ASN A 245 2.04 20.60 -9.18
CA ASN A 245 0.61 20.95 -9.32
C ASN A 245 0.08 20.83 -10.74
N LEU A 246 0.93 20.55 -11.73
CA LEU A 246 0.55 20.45 -13.13
C LEU A 246 0.08 19.02 -13.45
N LYS A 247 -0.99 18.95 -14.24
CA LYS A 247 -1.48 17.70 -14.84
C LYS A 247 -1.37 17.81 -16.34
N LYS A 248 -0.63 16.92 -16.94
CA LYS A 248 -0.42 16.80 -18.38
C LYS A 248 -0.84 15.42 -18.87
N ARG A 249 -1.15 15.31 -20.16
CA ARG A 249 -1.30 14.01 -20.83
C ARG A 249 0.03 13.59 -21.43
N GLY A 250 0.20 12.31 -21.67
CA GLY A 250 1.40 11.77 -22.29
C GLY A 250 1.23 10.33 -22.73
N ILE A 251 2.27 9.81 -23.33
CA ILE A 251 2.40 8.40 -23.71
C ILE A 251 3.54 7.82 -22.90
N ALA A 252 3.31 6.64 -22.31
CA ALA A 252 4.30 5.91 -21.54
C ALA A 252 4.57 4.57 -22.21
N ASN A 253 5.82 4.26 -22.47
CA ASN A 253 6.28 2.96 -22.93
C ASN A 253 6.89 2.19 -21.76
N ILE A 254 6.44 0.96 -21.56
CA ILE A 254 7.02 0.03 -20.60
C ILE A 254 7.77 -1.03 -21.41
N GLY A 255 9.08 -1.02 -21.29
CA GLY A 255 9.95 -1.90 -22.05
C GLY A 255 11.29 -2.19 -21.38
N TYR A 256 11.96 -3.22 -21.88
CA TYR A 256 13.33 -3.51 -21.49
C TYR A 256 14.29 -2.68 -22.34
N ARG A 257 15.24 -2.04 -21.68
CA ARG A 257 16.32 -1.35 -22.34
C ARG A 257 17.62 -2.13 -22.17
N PRO A 258 18.36 -2.35 -23.26
CA PRO A 258 19.73 -2.87 -23.14
C PRO A 258 20.59 -1.90 -22.33
N THR A 259 21.37 -2.42 -21.40
CA THR A 259 22.36 -1.67 -20.62
C THR A 259 23.67 -2.47 -20.62
N PHE A 260 24.80 -1.83 -20.31
CA PHE A 260 26.10 -2.52 -20.22
C PHE A 260 26.06 -3.72 -19.25
N ASN A 261 25.19 -3.71 -18.24
CA ASN A 261 25.04 -4.77 -17.24
C ASN A 261 23.76 -5.63 -17.43
N GLY A 262 23.19 -5.69 -18.64
CA GLY A 262 21.98 -6.49 -18.92
C GLY A 262 20.80 -5.65 -19.41
N LYS A 263 19.57 -6.11 -19.09
CA LYS A 263 18.33 -5.43 -19.48
C LYS A 263 17.71 -4.77 -18.26
N SER A 264 17.52 -3.46 -18.27
CA SER A 264 16.73 -2.76 -17.25
C SER A 264 15.31 -2.49 -17.74
N LEU A 265 14.33 -2.73 -16.87
CA LEU A 265 12.95 -2.36 -17.15
C LEU A 265 12.73 -0.90 -16.79
N LEU A 266 12.27 -0.11 -17.75
CA LEU A 266 12.01 1.32 -17.59
C LEU A 266 10.59 1.68 -18.03
N LEU A 267 10.08 2.72 -17.42
CA LEU A 267 8.92 3.46 -17.88
C LEU A 267 9.44 4.73 -18.56
N GLU A 268 9.35 4.78 -19.87
CA GLU A 268 9.70 5.97 -20.67
C GLU A 268 8.43 6.77 -20.94
N VAL A 269 8.39 8.04 -20.54
CA VAL A 269 7.21 8.88 -20.65
C VAL A 269 7.50 10.10 -21.51
N ASN A 270 6.82 10.24 -22.63
CA ASN A 270 6.72 11.49 -23.38
C ASN A 270 5.51 12.29 -22.87
N ILE A 271 5.73 13.52 -22.46
CA ILE A 271 4.70 14.39 -21.88
C ILE A 271 4.32 15.43 -22.93
N PHE A 272 3.05 15.45 -23.33
CA PHE A 272 2.58 16.36 -24.37
C PHE A 272 2.72 17.83 -23.96
N GLY A 273 3.28 18.63 -24.86
CA GLY A 273 3.48 20.06 -24.66
C GLY A 273 4.61 20.42 -23.68
N ILE A 274 5.55 19.49 -23.46
CA ILE A 274 6.83 19.76 -22.80
C ILE A 274 7.94 19.46 -23.80
N LYS A 275 8.79 20.47 -24.07
CA LYS A 275 9.96 20.41 -24.95
C LYS A 275 11.24 20.17 -24.14
#